data_441b070754d03552b1efa043c5e7f812
#
_entry.id   441b070754d03552b1efa043c5e7f812
#
_cell.length_a   1.000
_cell.length_b   1.000
_cell.length_c   1.000
_cell.angle_alpha   90.00
_cell.angle_beta   90.00
_cell.angle_gamma   90.00
#
_symmetry.space_group_name_H-M   'P 1'
#
loop_
_entity.id
_entity.type
_entity.pdbx_description
1 polymer ?
#
loop_
_entity_poly.entity_id
_entity_poly.type
_entity_poly.pdbx_seq_one_letter_code
_entity_poly.pdbx_strand_id
1 'polypeptide(L)'
;MTITRNEAIKISLGIVGLGLIIGLIIQKGEPVVPGQVNLPPLYWGDIGPRLVSAGVIDVVKLEKATGGLSDEEKAILKGDYRGEIKIGKEESGFLLNTFWALGLAQKSEVLAQGPMSSFEAAAYLASTGGWTVGRDGAGDYYLNKHQILNLTPEQEKIVYGVASNTYRPCCDNPTLFPDCNHGAALLGALELAANQGYNEEQLYTLALRLNSLWFPGEYQGIAEKFPDLSPKEALSAEYSSYSGWQKNVAAQVQGGASCAI
;
A
#
# COMPACT_ATOMS: atom_id res chain seq x y z
N MET A 1 31.90 -32.07 -77.08
CA MET A 1 31.67 -30.65 -76.90
C MET A 1 31.87 -30.36 -75.42
N THR A 2 33.03 -29.91 -75.15
CA THR A 2 33.57 -29.77 -73.81
C THR A 2 32.96 -28.55 -73.08
N ILE A 3 32.30 -28.75 -71.98
CA ILE A 3 31.88 -27.68 -71.13
C ILE A 3 32.93 -27.51 -70.03
N THR A 4 33.60 -26.40 -70.12
CA THR A 4 34.68 -25.99 -69.23
C THR A 4 34.17 -25.69 -67.86
N ARG A 5 34.85 -26.22 -66.89
CA ARG A 5 34.88 -25.86 -65.49
C ARG A 5 35.18 -24.38 -65.36
N ASN A 6 34.43 -23.67 -64.62
CA ASN A 6 34.73 -22.44 -63.83
C ASN A 6 33.55 -21.44 -63.90
N GLU A 7 32.44 -21.83 -63.36
CA GLU A 7 31.62 -20.83 -62.68
C GLU A 7 31.41 -21.29 -61.24
N ALA A 8 32.38 -20.97 -60.42
CA ALA A 8 32.25 -21.04 -58.98
C ALA A 8 31.16 -20.05 -58.60
N ILE A 9 29.97 -20.58 -58.42
CA ILE A 9 28.89 -19.85 -57.74
C ILE A 9 29.40 -19.51 -56.36
N LYS A 10 29.85 -18.25 -56.20
CA LYS A 10 30.03 -17.67 -54.88
C LYS A 10 28.67 -17.60 -54.21
N ILE A 11 28.30 -18.66 -53.52
CA ILE A 11 27.27 -18.61 -52.51
C ILE A 11 27.88 -17.77 -51.38
N SER A 12 27.63 -16.49 -51.47
CA SER A 12 27.75 -15.63 -50.28
C SER A 12 26.78 -16.17 -49.26
N LEU A 13 27.30 -16.93 -48.31
CA LEU A 13 26.60 -17.15 -47.03
C LEU A 13 26.51 -15.78 -46.37
N GLY A 14 25.44 -15.07 -46.72
CA GLY A 14 24.92 -14.01 -45.89
C GLY A 14 24.46 -14.66 -44.58
N ILE A 15 25.36 -14.69 -43.63
CA ILE A 15 24.97 -14.90 -42.22
C ILE A 15 24.11 -13.68 -41.88
N VAL A 16 22.80 -13.81 -42.13
CA VAL A 16 21.82 -12.96 -41.50
C VAL A 16 21.92 -13.34 -40.03
N GLY A 17 22.78 -12.65 -39.34
CA GLY A 17 22.78 -12.61 -37.91
C GLY A 17 21.42 -12.05 -37.46
N LEU A 18 20.43 -12.99 -37.34
CA LEU A 18 19.23 -12.71 -36.56
C LEU A 18 19.72 -12.53 -35.12
N GLY A 19 20.20 -11.31 -34.83
CA GLY A 19 20.37 -10.85 -33.47
C GLY A 19 18.98 -10.94 -32.83
N LEU A 20 18.73 -12.05 -32.17
CA LEU A 20 17.77 -12.11 -31.08
C LEU A 20 18.24 -11.06 -30.08
N ILE A 21 17.78 -9.83 -30.27
CA ILE A 21 17.68 -8.86 -29.21
C ILE A 21 16.60 -9.47 -28.30
N ILE A 22 17.02 -10.39 -27.44
CA ILE A 22 16.30 -10.66 -26.21
C ILE A 22 16.38 -9.33 -25.47
N GLY A 23 15.40 -8.47 -25.75
CA GLY A 23 15.12 -7.35 -24.88
C GLY A 23 14.83 -7.99 -23.52
N LEU A 24 15.85 -8.05 -22.67
CA LEU A 24 15.65 -8.13 -21.26
C LEU A 24 14.77 -6.91 -20.93
N ILE A 25 13.46 -7.15 -20.95
CA ILE A 25 12.54 -6.31 -20.19
C ILE A 25 13.03 -6.53 -18.75
N ILE A 26 13.94 -5.69 -18.32
CA ILE A 26 14.20 -5.48 -16.92
C ILE A 26 12.86 -4.92 -16.45
N GLN A 27 11.95 -5.80 -16.04
CA GLN A 27 10.92 -5.40 -15.10
C GLN A 27 11.73 -4.71 -14.01
N LYS A 28 11.60 -3.40 -13.91
CA LYS A 28 12.04 -2.68 -12.73
C LYS A 28 11.29 -3.35 -11.59
N GLY A 29 11.94 -4.30 -10.94
CA GLY A 29 11.43 -4.93 -9.74
C GLY A 29 11.05 -3.82 -8.78
N GLU A 30 10.03 -4.06 -7.99
CA GLU A 30 9.72 -3.17 -6.87
C GLU A 30 11.03 -2.85 -6.15
N PRO A 31 11.23 -1.61 -5.68
CA PRO A 31 12.46 -1.24 -4.99
C PRO A 31 12.65 -2.22 -3.82
N VAL A 32 13.69 -3.04 -3.93
CA VAL A 32 14.05 -3.99 -2.86
C VAL A 32 14.66 -3.16 -1.76
N VAL A 33 13.90 -2.91 -0.70
CA VAL A 33 14.42 -2.27 0.51
C VAL A 33 15.16 -3.35 1.30
N PRO A 34 16.44 -3.14 1.66
CA PRO A 34 17.20 -4.09 2.46
C PRO A 34 16.48 -4.44 3.77
N GLY A 35 16.62 -5.68 4.22
CA GLY A 35 16.02 -6.15 5.47
C GLY A 35 14.53 -6.53 5.38
N GLN A 36 13.93 -6.54 4.19
CA GLN A 36 12.58 -7.06 4.02
C GLN A 36 12.54 -8.57 4.24
N VAL A 37 11.59 -9.01 5.06
CA VAL A 37 11.30 -10.43 5.22
C VAL A 37 10.25 -10.88 4.20
N ASN A 38 10.24 -12.17 3.89
CA ASN A 38 9.17 -12.75 3.08
C ASN A 38 7.85 -12.62 3.84
N LEU A 39 6.85 -12.01 3.19
CA LEU A 39 5.51 -11.92 3.74
C LEU A 39 4.74 -13.20 3.45
N PRO A 40 4.00 -13.74 4.43
CA PRO A 40 2.99 -14.74 4.15
C PRO A 40 1.93 -14.21 3.18
N PRO A 41 1.16 -15.07 2.51
CA PRO A 41 0.03 -14.61 1.72
C PRO A 41 -1.01 -13.91 2.63
N LEU A 42 -1.51 -12.76 2.17
CA LEU A 42 -2.56 -11.99 2.83
C LEU A 42 -3.86 -12.09 2.02
N TYR A 43 -4.98 -12.26 2.67
CA TYR A 43 -6.27 -12.50 2.01
C TYR A 43 -7.33 -11.50 2.46
N TRP A 44 -8.23 -11.13 1.53
CA TRP A 44 -9.39 -10.32 1.87
C TRP A 44 -10.41 -11.07 2.75
N GLY A 45 -10.54 -12.40 2.55
CA GLY A 45 -11.55 -13.18 3.24
C GLY A 45 -12.97 -12.62 3.00
N ASP A 46 -13.65 -12.28 4.08
CA ASP A 46 -14.99 -11.68 4.08
C ASP A 46 -15.01 -10.18 4.42
N ILE A 47 -13.87 -9.52 4.40
CA ILE A 47 -13.72 -8.09 4.74
C ILE A 47 -14.57 -7.21 3.81
N GLY A 48 -14.50 -7.44 2.50
CA GLY A 48 -15.28 -6.67 1.51
C GLY A 48 -16.78 -6.68 1.84
N PRO A 49 -17.46 -7.84 1.89
CA PRO A 49 -18.89 -7.89 2.22
C PRO A 49 -19.21 -7.38 3.63
N ARG A 50 -18.31 -7.48 4.60
CA ARG A 50 -18.51 -6.90 5.94
C ARG A 50 -18.52 -5.37 5.88
N LEU A 51 -17.58 -4.76 5.18
CA LEU A 51 -17.51 -3.31 4.99
C LEU A 51 -18.75 -2.78 4.25
N VAL A 52 -19.21 -3.50 3.21
CA VAL A 52 -20.41 -3.15 2.46
C VAL A 52 -21.67 -3.31 3.31
N SER A 53 -21.82 -4.41 4.05
CA SER A 53 -23.01 -4.64 4.91
C SER A 53 -23.08 -3.64 6.06
N ALA A 54 -21.95 -3.27 6.65
CA ALA A 54 -21.86 -2.22 7.67
C ALA A 54 -22.09 -0.80 7.10
N GLY A 55 -22.23 -0.66 5.79
CA GLY A 55 -22.43 0.62 5.12
C GLY A 55 -21.19 1.51 5.05
N VAL A 56 -20.03 1.03 5.50
CA VAL A 56 -18.76 1.76 5.44
C VAL A 56 -18.37 2.01 3.99
N ILE A 57 -18.64 1.04 3.10
CA ILE A 57 -18.50 1.17 1.67
C ILE A 57 -19.87 1.07 1.00
N ASP A 58 -20.27 2.13 0.31
CA ASP A 58 -21.30 2.08 -0.73
C ASP A 58 -20.61 1.81 -2.06
N VAL A 59 -20.88 0.65 -2.65
CA VAL A 59 -20.18 0.19 -3.87
C VAL A 59 -20.37 1.17 -5.05
N VAL A 60 -21.56 1.75 -5.18
CA VAL A 60 -21.86 2.71 -6.27
C VAL A 60 -21.08 4.01 -6.08
N LYS A 61 -21.01 4.52 -4.85
CA LYS A 61 -20.23 5.71 -4.54
C LYS A 61 -18.73 5.45 -4.73
N LEU A 62 -18.23 4.27 -4.29
CA LEU A 62 -16.84 3.89 -4.47
C LEU A 62 -16.49 3.78 -5.96
N GLU A 63 -17.30 3.08 -6.76
CA GLU A 63 -17.09 2.94 -8.20
C GLU A 63 -17.04 4.30 -8.90
N LYS A 64 -17.92 5.22 -8.50
CA LYS A 64 -17.91 6.58 -9.02
C LYS A 64 -16.66 7.38 -8.61
N ALA A 65 -16.23 7.24 -7.36
CA ALA A 65 -15.07 7.96 -6.82
C ALA A 65 -13.74 7.48 -7.42
N THR A 66 -13.63 6.18 -7.74
CA THR A 66 -12.43 5.58 -8.33
C THR A 66 -12.41 5.60 -9.86
N GLY A 67 -13.50 6.02 -10.50
CA GLY A 67 -13.63 6.01 -11.96
C GLY A 67 -13.94 4.63 -12.55
N GLY A 68 -14.34 3.67 -11.72
CA GLY A 68 -14.69 2.30 -12.06
C GLY A 68 -14.11 1.28 -11.08
N LEU A 69 -14.65 0.09 -11.09
CA LEU A 69 -14.13 -1.07 -10.36
C LEU A 69 -13.96 -2.23 -11.34
N SER A 70 -12.82 -2.91 -11.29
CA SER A 70 -12.58 -4.14 -12.03
C SER A 70 -13.50 -5.28 -11.55
N ASP A 71 -13.59 -6.35 -12.33
CA ASP A 71 -14.37 -7.52 -11.93
C ASP A 71 -13.80 -8.20 -10.68
N GLU A 72 -12.47 -8.17 -10.50
CA GLU A 72 -11.80 -8.68 -9.30
C GLU A 72 -12.15 -7.84 -8.06
N GLU A 73 -12.08 -6.51 -8.15
CA GLU A 73 -12.46 -5.61 -7.06
C GLU A 73 -13.94 -5.75 -6.68
N LYS A 74 -14.81 -5.91 -7.66
CA LYS A 74 -16.24 -6.23 -7.44
C LYS A 74 -16.43 -7.57 -6.75
N ALA A 75 -15.64 -8.59 -7.13
CA ALA A 75 -15.68 -9.91 -6.49
C ALA A 75 -15.17 -9.83 -5.04
N ILE A 76 -14.14 -9.03 -4.74
CA ILE A 76 -13.67 -8.77 -3.38
C ILE A 76 -14.79 -8.17 -2.53
N LEU A 77 -15.45 -7.11 -3.02
CA LEU A 77 -16.52 -6.44 -2.27
C LEU A 77 -17.76 -7.31 -2.07
N LYS A 78 -18.02 -8.29 -2.95
CA LYS A 78 -19.08 -9.28 -2.83
C LYS A 78 -18.70 -10.49 -1.97
N GLY A 79 -17.41 -10.74 -1.74
CA GLY A 79 -16.89 -11.90 -1.02
C GLY A 79 -16.72 -13.15 -1.90
N ASP A 80 -16.66 -12.99 -3.21
CA ASP A 80 -16.47 -14.09 -4.17
C ASP A 80 -14.98 -14.32 -4.52
N TYR A 81 -14.10 -13.39 -4.14
CA TYR A 81 -12.67 -13.50 -4.37
C TYR A 81 -11.99 -14.38 -3.31
N ARG A 82 -11.12 -15.29 -3.75
CA ARG A 82 -10.38 -16.24 -2.88
C ARG A 82 -8.86 -16.16 -3.07
N GLY A 83 -8.39 -15.28 -3.93
CA GLY A 83 -6.96 -15.07 -4.16
C GLY A 83 -6.29 -14.25 -3.06
N GLU A 84 -4.97 -14.19 -3.15
CA GLU A 84 -4.15 -13.33 -2.30
C GLU A 84 -4.35 -11.85 -2.64
N ILE A 85 -4.14 -10.98 -1.66
CA ILE A 85 -4.10 -9.53 -1.88
C ILE A 85 -2.85 -9.22 -2.70
N LYS A 86 -3.04 -8.71 -3.90
CA LYS A 86 -1.97 -8.21 -4.74
C LYS A 86 -1.62 -6.79 -4.31
N ILE A 87 -0.33 -6.56 -4.03
CA ILE A 87 0.17 -5.23 -3.67
C ILE A 87 1.01 -4.73 -4.84
N GLY A 88 0.37 -4.00 -5.73
CA GLY A 88 0.95 -3.48 -6.95
C GLY A 88 0.35 -2.14 -7.36
N LYS A 89 0.95 -1.52 -8.39
CA LYS A 89 0.55 -0.19 -8.86
C LYS A 89 -0.90 -0.16 -9.35
N GLU A 90 -1.36 -1.23 -9.98
CA GLU A 90 -2.72 -1.33 -10.53
C GLU A 90 -3.77 -1.39 -9.41
N GLU A 91 -3.45 -2.04 -8.29
CA GLU A 91 -4.34 -2.21 -7.15
C GLU A 91 -4.26 -1.03 -6.15
N SER A 92 -3.29 -0.13 -6.32
CA SER A 92 -2.94 0.91 -5.34
C SER A 92 -4.15 1.73 -4.85
N GLY A 93 -4.99 2.19 -5.76
CA GLY A 93 -6.18 2.98 -5.42
C GLY A 93 -7.24 2.17 -4.67
N PHE A 94 -7.49 0.93 -5.09
CA PHE A 94 -8.43 0.04 -4.42
C PHE A 94 -7.93 -0.38 -3.03
N LEU A 95 -6.63 -0.70 -2.92
CA LEU A 95 -5.99 -1.00 -1.64
C LEU A 95 -6.12 0.17 -0.66
N LEU A 96 -5.79 1.39 -1.13
CA LEU A 96 -5.90 2.59 -0.31
C LEU A 96 -7.32 2.75 0.24
N ASN A 97 -8.33 2.70 -0.62
CA ASN A 97 -9.71 2.92 -0.20
C ASN A 97 -10.26 1.79 0.68
N THR A 98 -9.98 0.52 0.36
CA THR A 98 -10.52 -0.61 1.11
C THR A 98 -9.85 -0.73 2.48
N PHE A 99 -8.54 -0.54 2.57
CA PHE A 99 -7.84 -0.49 3.86
C PHE A 99 -8.22 0.75 4.67
N TRP A 100 -8.45 1.90 4.03
CA TRP A 100 -8.95 3.09 4.71
C TRP A 100 -10.33 2.83 5.33
N ALA A 101 -11.26 2.22 4.59
CA ALA A 101 -12.55 1.81 5.12
C ALA A 101 -12.41 0.89 6.35
N LEU A 102 -11.50 -0.08 6.28
CA LEU A 102 -11.24 -1.02 7.38
C LEU A 102 -10.67 -0.29 8.59
N GLY A 103 -9.56 0.44 8.45
CA GLY A 103 -8.89 1.13 9.56
C GLY A 103 -9.70 2.27 10.16
N LEU A 104 -10.68 2.81 9.42
CA LEU A 104 -11.64 3.77 9.96
C LEU A 104 -12.69 3.09 10.83
N ALA A 105 -13.26 1.98 10.34
CA ALA A 105 -14.47 1.37 10.92
C ALA A 105 -14.18 0.32 11.98
N GLN A 106 -13.06 -0.38 11.90
CA GLN A 106 -12.67 -1.44 12.82
C GLN A 106 -12.57 -0.92 14.26
N LYS A 107 -13.19 -1.64 15.21
CA LYS A 107 -12.95 -1.44 16.62
C LYS A 107 -11.56 -1.92 16.99
N SER A 108 -10.70 -0.99 17.41
CA SER A 108 -9.31 -1.29 17.77
C SER A 108 -8.82 -0.46 18.95
N GLU A 109 -7.80 -0.98 19.63
CA GLU A 109 -7.12 -0.29 20.72
C GLU A 109 -6.42 0.99 20.23
N VAL A 110 -5.92 1.01 18.98
CA VAL A 110 -5.31 2.19 18.36
C VAL A 110 -6.31 3.35 18.33
N LEU A 111 -7.54 3.10 17.89
CA LEU A 111 -8.57 4.14 17.83
C LEU A 111 -9.19 4.44 19.20
N ALA A 112 -9.28 3.45 20.09
CA ALA A 112 -9.88 3.60 21.40
C ALA A 112 -8.97 4.29 22.42
N GLN A 113 -7.67 4.06 22.36
CA GLN A 113 -6.68 4.53 23.34
C GLN A 113 -5.64 5.49 22.74
N GLY A 114 -5.52 5.54 21.41
CA GLY A 114 -4.63 6.44 20.69
C GLY A 114 -5.15 7.90 20.69
N PRO A 115 -4.37 8.82 20.11
CA PRO A 115 -4.71 10.25 20.08
C PRO A 115 -6.06 10.57 19.45
N MET A 116 -6.57 9.69 18.56
CA MET A 116 -7.86 9.87 17.88
C MET A 116 -9.04 9.87 18.86
N SER A 117 -8.95 9.11 19.96
CA SER A 117 -10.04 8.93 20.93
C SER A 117 -10.43 10.21 21.68
N SER A 118 -9.49 11.12 21.86
CA SER A 118 -9.68 12.39 22.59
C SER A 118 -9.58 13.63 21.70
N PHE A 119 -9.45 13.45 20.37
CA PHE A 119 -9.31 14.56 19.45
C PHE A 119 -10.68 15.14 19.09
N GLU A 120 -11.03 16.30 19.67
CA GLU A 120 -12.37 16.92 19.49
C GLU A 120 -12.73 17.21 18.04
N ALA A 121 -11.74 17.50 17.17
CA ALA A 121 -11.93 17.77 15.76
C ALA A 121 -11.79 16.52 14.88
N ALA A 122 -11.88 15.30 15.42
CA ALA A 122 -11.70 14.05 14.68
C ALA A 122 -12.61 13.97 13.43
N ALA A 123 -13.83 14.51 13.49
CA ALA A 123 -14.77 14.51 12.36
C ALA A 123 -14.29 15.33 11.14
N TYR A 124 -13.34 16.25 11.32
CA TYR A 124 -12.84 17.15 10.27
C TYR A 124 -11.48 16.73 9.71
N LEU A 125 -10.93 15.63 10.16
CA LEU A 125 -9.67 15.10 9.63
C LEU A 125 -9.86 14.54 8.21
N ALA A 126 -8.78 14.48 7.44
CA ALA A 126 -8.81 13.91 6.10
C ALA A 126 -9.23 12.43 6.10
N SER A 127 -8.90 11.67 7.16
CA SER A 127 -9.32 10.28 7.32
C SER A 127 -10.81 10.10 7.58
N THR A 128 -11.47 11.05 8.21
CA THR A 128 -12.89 10.99 8.61
C THR A 128 -13.76 11.85 7.72
N GLY A 129 -13.58 13.17 7.74
CA GLY A 129 -14.33 14.10 6.90
C GLY A 129 -14.11 13.87 5.39
N GLY A 130 -12.93 13.38 5.02
CA GLY A 130 -12.62 12.99 3.64
C GLY A 130 -13.26 11.69 3.15
N TRP A 131 -13.78 10.84 4.05
CA TRP A 131 -14.45 9.61 3.68
C TRP A 131 -15.89 9.88 3.21
N THR A 132 -16.11 9.90 1.91
CA THR A 132 -17.40 10.27 1.28
C THR A 132 -18.12 9.11 0.62
N VAL A 133 -17.53 7.91 0.63
CA VAL A 133 -18.09 6.72 -0.04
C VAL A 133 -18.86 5.80 0.91
N GLY A 134 -19.12 6.23 2.14
CA GLY A 134 -20.02 5.55 3.06
C GLY A 134 -21.49 5.74 2.68
N ARG A 135 -22.35 4.76 3.05
CA ARG A 135 -23.79 4.79 2.75
C ARG A 135 -24.51 5.88 3.54
N ASP A 136 -24.26 5.96 4.84
CA ASP A 136 -25.13 6.67 5.80
C ASP A 136 -24.50 7.98 6.34
N GLY A 137 -23.24 8.25 6.06
CA GLY A 137 -22.55 9.45 6.56
C GLY A 137 -21.10 9.58 6.14
N ALA A 138 -20.44 10.58 6.69
CA ALA A 138 -18.99 10.76 6.57
C ALA A 138 -18.24 9.76 7.49
N GLY A 139 -16.91 9.77 7.43
CA GLY A 139 -16.10 8.78 8.11
C GLY A 139 -16.24 8.77 9.64
N ASP A 140 -16.51 9.91 10.27
CA ASP A 140 -16.76 10.00 11.71
C ASP A 140 -17.98 9.17 12.17
N TYR A 141 -18.97 9.00 11.29
CA TYR A 141 -20.11 8.11 11.55
C TYR A 141 -19.68 6.67 11.75
N TYR A 142 -18.60 6.23 11.11
CA TYR A 142 -18.10 4.85 11.15
C TYR A 142 -16.92 4.66 12.12
N LEU A 143 -16.28 5.73 12.54
CA LEU A 143 -15.04 5.69 13.31
C LEU A 143 -15.11 4.79 14.54
N ASN A 144 -14.31 3.71 14.57
CA ASN A 144 -14.19 2.77 15.69
C ASN A 144 -15.52 2.10 16.12
N LYS A 145 -16.42 1.84 15.18
CA LYS A 145 -17.79 1.35 15.51
C LYS A 145 -18.06 -0.10 15.17
N HIS A 146 -17.31 -0.71 14.27
CA HIS A 146 -17.65 -2.01 13.72
C HIS A 146 -16.62 -3.08 14.07
N GLN A 147 -17.09 -4.24 14.55
CA GLN A 147 -16.23 -5.40 14.77
C GLN A 147 -16.05 -6.15 13.44
N ILE A 148 -15.20 -5.62 12.54
CA ILE A 148 -14.92 -6.24 11.24
C ILE A 148 -13.94 -7.41 11.40
N LEU A 149 -12.91 -7.23 12.22
CA LEU A 149 -11.90 -8.22 12.58
C LEU A 149 -12.04 -8.61 14.04
N ASN A 150 -11.58 -9.80 14.40
CA ASN A 150 -11.48 -10.26 15.78
C ASN A 150 -10.00 -10.37 16.17
N LEU A 151 -9.41 -9.25 16.56
CA LEU A 151 -8.03 -9.20 17.05
C LEU A 151 -7.96 -9.72 18.49
N THR A 152 -6.93 -10.52 18.78
CA THR A 152 -6.61 -10.88 20.15
C THR A 152 -5.90 -9.70 20.86
N PRO A 153 -5.85 -9.66 22.20
CA PRO A 153 -5.10 -8.62 22.92
C PRO A 153 -3.62 -8.54 22.51
N GLU A 154 -3.01 -9.68 22.18
CA GLU A 154 -1.63 -9.75 21.72
C GLU A 154 -1.48 -9.12 20.33
N GLN A 155 -2.43 -9.37 19.42
CA GLN A 155 -2.45 -8.78 18.09
C GLN A 155 -2.68 -7.26 18.17
N GLU A 156 -3.62 -6.81 18.99
CA GLU A 156 -3.85 -5.38 19.25
C GLU A 156 -2.59 -4.69 19.76
N LYS A 157 -1.88 -5.32 20.71
CA LYS A 157 -0.63 -4.80 21.25
C LYS A 157 0.46 -4.67 20.18
N ILE A 158 0.61 -5.66 19.30
CA ILE A 158 1.58 -5.61 18.21
C ILE A 158 1.20 -4.49 17.23
N VAL A 159 -0.06 -4.41 16.83
CA VAL A 159 -0.55 -3.32 15.92
C VAL A 159 -0.30 -1.96 16.54
N TYR A 160 -0.63 -1.78 17.83
CA TYR A 160 -0.39 -0.52 18.54
C TYR A 160 1.10 -0.13 18.52
N GLY A 161 1.99 -1.08 18.80
CA GLY A 161 3.45 -0.88 18.80
C GLY A 161 3.98 -0.49 17.41
N VAL A 162 3.55 -1.20 16.37
CA VAL A 162 3.96 -0.91 14.99
C VAL A 162 3.38 0.44 14.53
N ALA A 163 2.10 0.70 14.79
CA ALA A 163 1.43 1.95 14.43
C ALA A 163 2.10 3.18 15.08
N SER A 164 2.62 3.03 16.32
CA SER A 164 3.33 4.11 17.03
C SER A 164 4.64 4.55 16.37
N ASN A 165 5.27 3.65 15.59
CA ASN A 165 6.56 3.88 14.95
C ASN A 165 6.50 3.92 13.42
N THR A 166 5.31 3.86 12.84
CA THR A 166 5.11 3.90 11.39
C THR A 166 4.63 5.28 10.97
N TYR A 167 5.53 6.05 10.36
CA TYR A 167 5.26 7.37 9.79
C TYR A 167 5.04 7.27 8.28
N ARG A 168 4.63 8.39 7.67
CA ARG A 168 4.39 8.54 6.23
C ARG A 168 4.70 9.97 5.77
N PRO A 169 5.19 10.16 4.53
CA PRO A 169 5.71 11.46 4.07
C PRO A 169 4.67 12.59 3.95
N CYS A 170 3.37 12.27 3.98
CA CYS A 170 2.30 13.27 3.85
C CYS A 170 2.04 14.07 5.13
N CYS A 171 2.56 13.65 6.29
CA CYS A 171 2.32 14.31 7.59
C CYS A 171 3.39 13.95 8.61
N ASP A 172 3.35 14.63 9.77
CA ASP A 172 4.29 14.40 10.88
C ASP A 172 3.71 13.47 11.97
N ASN A 173 2.57 12.85 11.71
CA ASN A 173 1.92 11.96 12.66
C ASN A 173 2.24 10.48 12.36
N PRO A 174 2.44 9.64 13.41
CA PRO A 174 2.50 8.19 13.21
C PRO A 174 1.12 7.61 12.86
N THR A 175 1.09 6.38 12.39
CA THR A 175 -0.15 5.64 12.11
C THR A 175 -1.02 5.44 13.35
N LEU A 176 -0.45 5.55 14.55
CA LEU A 176 -1.19 5.62 15.82
C LEU A 176 -2.20 6.79 15.87
N PHE A 177 -1.90 7.89 15.16
CA PHE A 177 -2.85 8.96 14.90
C PHE A 177 -3.19 8.99 13.40
N PRO A 178 -4.18 8.21 12.97
CA PRO A 178 -4.53 8.06 11.56
C PRO A 178 -5.38 9.23 11.07
N ASP A 179 -4.80 10.43 11.07
CA ASP A 179 -5.45 11.70 10.73
C ASP A 179 -5.70 11.89 9.22
N CYS A 180 -5.02 11.13 8.37
CA CYS A 180 -5.19 11.14 6.92
C CYS A 180 -5.61 9.77 6.37
N ASN A 181 -6.05 9.74 5.10
CA ASN A 181 -6.45 8.51 4.40
C ASN A 181 -5.37 7.43 4.40
N HIS A 182 -4.10 7.79 4.13
CA HIS A 182 -2.98 6.85 4.16
C HIS A 182 -2.75 6.29 5.57
N GLY A 183 -2.88 7.12 6.62
CA GLY A 183 -2.76 6.66 7.99
C GLY A 183 -3.86 5.67 8.38
N ALA A 184 -5.10 5.95 8.02
CA ALA A 184 -6.21 5.03 8.23
C ALA A 184 -6.06 3.75 7.40
N ALA A 185 -5.59 3.86 6.15
CA ALA A 185 -5.34 2.70 5.31
C ALA A 185 -4.20 1.81 5.86
N LEU A 186 -3.11 2.41 6.33
CA LEU A 186 -2.04 1.65 6.98
C LEU A 186 -2.56 0.94 8.23
N LEU A 187 -3.35 1.61 9.07
CA LEU A 187 -3.95 0.99 10.26
C LEU A 187 -4.77 -0.24 9.87
N GLY A 188 -5.69 -0.11 8.91
CA GLY A 188 -6.53 -1.24 8.45
C GLY A 188 -5.71 -2.40 7.87
N ALA A 189 -4.63 -2.11 7.14
CA ALA A 189 -3.73 -3.14 6.61
C ALA A 189 -2.97 -3.87 7.72
N LEU A 190 -2.46 -3.13 8.73
CA LEU A 190 -1.78 -3.71 9.90
C LEU A 190 -2.72 -4.59 10.71
N GLU A 191 -3.96 -4.13 10.95
CA GLU A 191 -4.99 -4.89 11.67
C GLU A 191 -5.36 -6.18 10.94
N LEU A 192 -5.56 -6.12 9.61
CA LEU A 192 -5.86 -7.31 8.82
C LEU A 192 -4.69 -8.31 8.83
N ALA A 193 -3.48 -7.84 8.65
CA ALA A 193 -2.29 -8.70 8.64
C ALA A 193 -2.02 -9.33 10.02
N ALA A 194 -2.14 -8.55 11.10
CA ALA A 194 -2.02 -9.08 12.46
C ALA A 194 -3.10 -10.13 12.76
N ASN A 195 -4.35 -9.89 12.32
CA ASN A 195 -5.43 -10.87 12.45
C ASN A 195 -5.14 -12.19 11.72
N GLN A 196 -4.35 -12.14 10.63
CA GLN A 196 -3.90 -13.31 9.88
C GLN A 196 -2.55 -13.86 10.35
N GLY A 197 -2.04 -13.41 11.49
CA GLY A 197 -0.88 -13.99 12.16
C GLY A 197 0.47 -13.38 11.79
N TYR A 198 0.51 -12.22 11.16
CA TYR A 198 1.78 -11.52 10.93
C TYR A 198 2.41 -11.10 12.27
N ASN A 199 3.72 -11.30 12.38
CA ASN A 199 4.51 -10.79 13.49
C ASN A 199 4.93 -9.31 13.27
N GLU A 200 5.58 -8.71 14.27
CA GLU A 200 6.00 -7.30 14.24
C GLU A 200 6.87 -6.95 13.01
N GLU A 201 7.85 -7.79 12.68
CA GLU A 201 8.77 -7.57 11.56
C GLU A 201 8.05 -7.63 10.21
N GLN A 202 7.12 -8.57 10.06
CA GLN A 202 6.28 -8.70 8.87
C GLN A 202 5.32 -7.52 8.73
N LEU A 203 4.79 -6.99 9.82
CA LEU A 203 3.94 -5.78 9.81
C LEU A 203 4.74 -4.55 9.36
N TYR A 204 5.97 -4.35 9.84
CA TYR A 204 6.83 -3.26 9.34
C TYR A 204 7.16 -3.43 7.85
N THR A 205 7.44 -4.66 7.41
CA THR A 205 7.71 -4.95 5.99
C THR A 205 6.47 -4.64 5.13
N LEU A 206 5.27 -5.03 5.57
CA LEU A 206 4.02 -4.72 4.88
C LEU A 206 3.78 -3.20 4.81
N ALA A 207 3.94 -2.50 5.94
CA ALA A 207 3.77 -1.05 6.00
C ALA A 207 4.72 -0.32 5.06
N LEU A 208 6.00 -0.75 5.01
CA LEU A 208 6.98 -0.18 4.10
C LEU A 208 6.60 -0.41 2.64
N ARG A 209 6.12 -1.61 2.31
CA ARG A 209 5.67 -1.95 0.96
C ARG A 209 4.47 -1.10 0.51
N LEU A 210 3.48 -0.92 1.38
CA LEU A 210 2.32 -0.07 1.10
C LEU A 210 2.70 1.41 0.98
N ASN A 211 3.52 1.92 1.89
CA ASN A 211 4.01 3.29 1.81
C ASN A 211 4.84 3.51 0.53
N SER A 212 5.71 2.57 0.15
CA SER A 212 6.47 2.65 -1.10
C SER A 212 5.56 2.65 -2.34
N LEU A 213 4.42 1.99 -2.26
CA LEU A 213 3.42 1.98 -3.31
C LEU A 213 2.71 3.34 -3.43
N TRP A 214 2.36 3.96 -2.31
CA TRP A 214 1.63 5.23 -2.27
C TRP A 214 2.53 6.47 -2.37
N PHE A 215 3.82 6.35 -1.99
CA PHE A 215 4.82 7.42 -2.00
C PHE A 215 6.10 6.96 -2.72
N PRO A 216 6.02 6.54 -4.00
CA PRO A 216 7.15 5.88 -4.66
C PRO A 216 8.40 6.75 -4.77
N GLY A 217 8.26 8.05 -4.97
CA GLY A 217 9.39 8.98 -5.08
C GLY A 217 10.12 9.15 -3.74
N GLU A 218 9.37 9.26 -2.66
CA GLU A 218 9.90 9.44 -1.32
C GLU A 218 10.68 8.21 -0.84
N TYR A 219 10.10 7.02 -1.02
CA TYR A 219 10.75 5.78 -0.61
C TYR A 219 11.89 5.35 -1.54
N GLN A 220 11.83 5.69 -2.82
CA GLN A 220 12.99 5.56 -3.69
C GLN A 220 14.15 6.43 -3.17
N GLY A 221 13.90 7.69 -2.82
CA GLY A 221 14.90 8.58 -2.25
C GLY A 221 15.49 8.07 -0.93
N ILE A 222 14.66 7.48 -0.05
CA ILE A 222 15.13 6.84 1.19
C ILE A 222 16.04 5.65 0.86
N ALA A 223 15.62 4.75 -0.02
CA ALA A 223 16.38 3.55 -0.37
C ALA A 223 17.71 3.86 -1.05
N GLU A 224 17.75 4.86 -1.92
CA GLU A 224 18.98 5.30 -2.59
C GLU A 224 19.99 5.92 -1.61
N LYS A 225 19.52 6.69 -0.64
CA LYS A 225 20.37 7.42 0.29
C LYS A 225 20.77 6.60 1.51
N PHE A 226 19.90 5.72 1.94
CA PHE A 226 20.04 4.92 3.16
C PHE A 226 19.74 3.43 2.89
N PRO A 227 20.57 2.75 2.08
CA PRO A 227 20.27 1.41 1.59
C PRO A 227 20.26 0.33 2.68
N ASP A 228 20.83 0.61 3.85
CA ASP A 228 20.99 -0.37 4.94
C ASP A 228 19.90 -0.26 6.02
N LEU A 229 18.93 0.65 5.88
CA LEU A 229 17.85 0.78 6.86
C LEU A 229 16.94 -0.46 6.86
N SER A 230 16.64 -0.97 8.05
CA SER A 230 15.55 -1.93 8.23
C SER A 230 14.19 -1.28 7.91
N PRO A 231 13.13 -2.07 7.63
CA PRO A 231 11.78 -1.54 7.43
C PRO A 231 11.30 -0.64 8.58
N LYS A 232 11.60 -1.01 9.82
CA LYS A 232 11.26 -0.23 11.02
C LYS A 232 11.96 1.13 11.04
N GLU A 233 13.26 1.17 10.72
CA GLU A 233 14.04 2.40 10.68
C GLU A 233 13.58 3.30 9.53
N ALA A 234 13.38 2.74 8.33
CA ALA A 234 12.90 3.49 7.17
C ALA A 234 11.52 4.14 7.42
N LEU A 235 10.66 3.51 8.23
CA LEU A 235 9.33 4.00 8.60
C LEU A 235 9.34 4.95 9.81
N SER A 236 10.49 5.20 10.42
CA SER A 236 10.60 6.09 11.58
C SER A 236 10.30 7.55 11.24
N ALA A 237 10.06 8.37 12.27
CA ALA A 237 9.86 9.82 12.09
C ALA A 237 11.03 10.49 11.38
N GLU A 238 12.26 9.99 11.58
CA GLU A 238 13.47 10.56 11.00
C GLU A 238 13.47 10.53 9.46
N TYR A 239 12.92 9.47 8.85
CA TYR A 239 12.96 9.26 7.40
C TYR A 239 11.60 9.39 6.73
N SER A 240 10.53 8.99 7.41
CA SER A 240 9.19 8.86 6.83
C SER A 240 8.16 9.88 7.31
N SER A 241 8.45 10.72 8.32
CA SER A 241 7.58 11.87 8.55
C SER A 241 7.84 12.96 7.51
N TYR A 242 6.88 13.87 7.31
CA TYR A 242 7.03 14.98 6.37
C TYR A 242 8.29 15.81 6.68
N SER A 243 8.45 16.26 7.92
CA SER A 243 9.61 17.06 8.32
C SER A 243 10.92 16.27 8.33
N GLY A 244 10.88 15.00 8.74
CA GLY A 244 12.04 14.10 8.72
C GLY A 244 12.51 13.83 7.28
N TRP A 245 11.59 13.52 6.39
CA TRP A 245 11.89 13.30 4.97
C TRP A 245 12.45 14.57 4.32
N GLN A 246 11.82 15.73 4.53
CA GLN A 246 12.32 17.01 4.01
C GLN A 246 13.74 17.30 4.46
N LYS A 247 14.04 17.09 5.73
CA LYS A 247 15.36 17.35 6.31
C LYS A 247 16.43 16.38 5.82
N ASN A 248 16.13 15.08 5.83
CA ASN A 248 17.15 14.04 5.67
C ASN A 248 17.22 13.47 4.26
N VAL A 249 16.14 13.57 3.49
CA VAL A 249 16.03 12.98 2.15
C VAL A 249 15.90 14.06 1.07
N ALA A 250 14.87 14.92 1.13
CA ALA A 250 14.53 15.88 0.09
C ALA A 250 15.61 16.93 -0.15
N ALA A 251 16.33 17.34 0.86
CA ALA A 251 17.38 18.36 0.74
C ALA A 251 18.45 18.03 -0.33
N GLN A 252 18.42 16.84 -0.90
CA GLN A 252 19.33 16.37 -1.95
C GLN A 252 18.61 15.81 -3.20
N VAL A 253 17.29 15.75 -3.20
CA VAL A 253 16.47 15.34 -4.36
C VAL A 253 15.72 16.56 -4.85
N GLN A 254 16.19 17.21 -5.91
CA GLN A 254 15.41 18.27 -6.58
C GLN A 254 14.24 17.64 -7.34
N GLY A 255 13.07 17.61 -6.72
CA GLY A 255 11.84 17.14 -7.37
C GLY A 255 10.71 17.08 -6.35
N GLY A 256 9.82 18.05 -6.38
CA GLY A 256 8.79 18.25 -5.37
C GLY A 256 7.79 17.11 -5.22
N ALA A 257 7.56 16.70 -4.00
CA ALA A 257 6.42 15.91 -3.60
C ALA A 257 5.19 16.83 -3.49
N SER A 258 4.13 16.53 -4.21
CA SER A 258 2.82 17.10 -3.95
C SER A 258 1.89 15.97 -3.50
N CYS A 259 1.25 16.11 -2.34
CA CYS A 259 0.09 15.31 -2.03
C CYS A 259 -0.99 15.61 -3.06
N ALA A 260 -1.19 14.72 -4.04
CA ALA A 260 -2.35 14.77 -4.90
C ALA A 260 -3.53 14.19 -4.12
N ILE A 261 -4.51 15.04 -3.86
CA ILE A 261 -5.83 14.66 -3.33
C ILE A 261 -6.61 13.97 -4.44
#